data_fda44b4d0fccbc13e2fd44d629905597
#
_entry.id   fda44b4d0fccbc13e2fd44d629905597
#
_cell.length_a   1.000
_cell.length_b   1.000
_cell.length_c   1.000
_cell.angle_alpha   90.00
_cell.angle_beta   90.00
_cell.angle_gamma   90.00
#
_symmetry.space_group_name_H-M   'P 1'
#
loop_
_entity.id
_entity.type
_entity.pdbx_description
1 polymer ?
#
loop_
_entity_poly.entity_id
_entity_poly.type
_entity_poly.pdbx_seq_one_letter_code
_entity_poly.pdbx_strand_id
1 'polypeptide(L)'
;EKKLAEDLYYRNDLDAARKLVLAHLRFVIYVAKTYSGYGLPEADLIQEGNVGLMKAIRKFNPEMGVRLVSFAVHWVKAEIHEYVLKNWKIVKIATTKPQRKLFFNLRSKKKGLGWLTEEEVESMAKDLGVKPSEVREMEKRLSGTDMPFDPLADSDDDEASYSPSQYLEDEDANPADIFAKDSLDETNTSQLYEAINQLDDRSRDILQDRWLADEKLTLHE
;
A
#
# COMPACT_ATOMS: atom_id res chain seq x y z
N GLU A 1 -34.45 15.06 -7.88
CA GLU A 1 -33.66 14.06 -7.14
C GLU A 1 -34.53 12.86 -6.81
N LYS A 2 -35.66 13.04 -6.07
CA LYS A 2 -36.52 11.93 -5.59
C LYS A 2 -37.06 11.06 -6.75
N LYS A 3 -37.66 11.68 -7.81
CA LYS A 3 -38.14 10.94 -8.98
C LYS A 3 -37.04 10.09 -9.66
N LEU A 4 -35.85 10.65 -9.87
CA LEU A 4 -34.73 9.92 -10.47
C LEU A 4 -34.27 8.77 -9.59
N ALA A 5 -34.31 8.94 -8.25
CA ALA A 5 -33.98 7.87 -7.31
C ALA A 5 -35.05 6.76 -7.32
N GLU A 6 -36.32 7.11 -7.43
CA GLU A 6 -37.42 6.17 -7.58
C GLU A 6 -37.34 5.39 -8.91
N ASP A 7 -37.06 6.07 -10.03
CA ASP A 7 -36.87 5.45 -11.34
C ASP A 7 -35.69 4.47 -11.33
N LEU A 8 -34.59 4.83 -10.66
CA LEU A 8 -33.46 3.91 -10.47
C LEU A 8 -33.82 2.72 -9.58
N TYR A 9 -34.47 2.95 -8.44
CA TYR A 9 -34.77 1.93 -7.43
C TYR A 9 -35.76 0.88 -7.93
N TYR A 10 -36.87 1.32 -8.58
CA TYR A 10 -37.92 0.42 -9.03
C TYR A 10 -37.74 -0.10 -10.46
N ARG A 11 -37.13 0.70 -11.36
CA ARG A 11 -37.02 0.38 -12.79
C ARG A 11 -35.59 0.03 -13.22
N ASN A 12 -34.64 0.18 -12.31
CA ASN A 12 -33.19 0.03 -12.60
C ASN A 12 -32.72 0.89 -13.79
N ASP A 13 -33.26 2.13 -13.89
CA ASP A 13 -32.97 3.05 -14.98
C ASP A 13 -31.56 3.62 -14.85
N LEU A 14 -30.68 3.23 -15.78
CA LEU A 14 -29.28 3.69 -15.83
C LEU A 14 -29.15 5.16 -16.20
N ASP A 15 -30.07 5.71 -16.99
CA ASP A 15 -30.06 7.13 -17.33
C ASP A 15 -30.45 8.00 -16.12
N ALA A 16 -31.37 7.53 -15.29
CA ALA A 16 -31.65 8.15 -14.01
C ALA A 16 -30.43 8.14 -13.08
N ALA A 17 -29.71 7.02 -12.99
CA ALA A 17 -28.48 6.93 -12.23
C ALA A 17 -27.41 7.91 -12.73
N ARG A 18 -27.20 7.98 -14.05
CA ARG A 18 -26.26 8.92 -14.69
C ARG A 18 -26.59 10.38 -14.34
N LYS A 19 -27.86 10.75 -14.44
CA LYS A 19 -28.32 12.12 -14.10
C LYS A 19 -28.07 12.43 -12.62
N LEU A 20 -28.31 11.46 -11.73
CA LEU A 20 -28.04 11.61 -10.29
C LEU A 20 -26.54 11.81 -10.01
N VAL A 21 -25.66 11.02 -10.63
CA VAL A 21 -24.21 11.20 -10.50
C VAL A 21 -23.80 12.58 -10.95
N LEU A 22 -24.16 12.98 -12.18
CA LEU A 22 -23.77 14.28 -12.76
C LEU A 22 -24.25 15.46 -11.92
N ALA A 23 -25.44 15.38 -11.34
CA ALA A 23 -26.00 16.44 -10.49
C ALA A 23 -25.20 16.63 -9.17
N HIS A 24 -24.48 15.61 -8.72
CA HIS A 24 -23.81 15.62 -7.41
C HIS A 24 -22.28 15.67 -7.48
N LEU A 25 -21.67 15.79 -8.67
CA LEU A 25 -20.21 15.90 -8.83
C LEU A 25 -19.60 17.07 -8.06
N ARG A 26 -20.30 18.23 -8.04
CA ARG A 26 -19.85 19.40 -7.28
C ARG A 26 -19.74 19.14 -5.78
N PHE A 27 -20.63 18.31 -5.25
CA PHE A 27 -20.59 17.89 -3.85
C PHE A 27 -19.37 17.02 -3.58
N VAL A 28 -19.04 16.09 -4.49
CA VAL A 28 -17.84 15.24 -4.37
C VAL A 28 -16.57 16.11 -4.35
N ILE A 29 -16.46 17.08 -5.26
CA ILE A 29 -15.32 18.02 -5.30
C ILE A 29 -15.18 18.76 -3.96
N TYR A 30 -16.29 19.24 -3.40
CA TYR A 30 -16.28 19.92 -2.11
C TYR A 30 -15.74 19.01 -0.98
N VAL A 31 -16.18 17.76 -0.95
CA VAL A 31 -15.69 16.78 0.04
C VAL A 31 -14.22 16.45 -0.21
N ALA A 32 -13.80 16.19 -1.46
CA ALA A 32 -12.43 15.86 -1.81
C ALA A 32 -11.43 16.95 -1.40
N LYS A 33 -11.79 18.22 -1.58
CA LYS A 33 -10.97 19.38 -1.16
C LYS A 33 -10.63 19.39 0.33
N THR A 34 -11.46 18.81 1.18
CA THR A 34 -11.15 18.71 2.62
C THR A 34 -9.99 17.75 2.91
N TYR A 35 -9.55 16.96 1.92
CA TYR A 35 -8.45 16.00 2.02
C TYR A 35 -7.20 16.42 1.22
N SER A 36 -7.16 17.60 0.60
CA SER A 36 -5.99 18.09 -0.16
C SER A 36 -4.71 18.17 0.68
N GLY A 37 -4.84 18.38 2.00
CA GLY A 37 -3.71 18.45 2.93
C GLY A 37 -2.93 17.15 3.14
N TYR A 38 -3.32 16.05 2.50
CA TYR A 38 -2.57 14.76 2.58
C TYR A 38 -1.49 14.62 1.51
N GLY A 39 -1.34 15.61 0.60
CA GLY A 39 -0.29 15.58 -0.44
C GLY A 39 -0.56 14.66 -1.61
N LEU A 40 -1.80 14.14 -1.74
CA LEU A 40 -2.23 13.32 -2.87
C LEU A 40 -2.85 14.18 -3.97
N PRO A 41 -2.79 13.76 -5.25
CA PRO A 41 -3.40 14.47 -6.37
C PRO A 41 -4.90 14.69 -6.14
N GLU A 42 -5.37 15.95 -6.27
CA GLU A 42 -6.78 16.28 -6.05
C GLU A 42 -7.68 15.56 -7.05
N ALA A 43 -7.22 15.36 -8.28
CA ALA A 43 -7.95 14.63 -9.30
C ALA A 43 -8.29 13.21 -8.88
N ASP A 44 -7.34 12.50 -8.26
CA ASP A 44 -7.52 11.13 -7.78
C ASP A 44 -8.50 11.07 -6.61
N LEU A 45 -8.38 12.02 -5.66
CA LEU A 45 -9.33 12.13 -4.55
C LEU A 45 -10.76 12.36 -5.03
N ILE A 46 -10.94 13.17 -6.09
CA ILE A 46 -12.25 13.41 -6.71
C ILE A 46 -12.76 12.13 -7.37
N GLN A 47 -11.92 11.39 -8.10
CA GLN A 47 -12.35 10.16 -8.77
C GLN A 47 -12.73 9.06 -7.76
N GLU A 48 -11.97 8.89 -6.71
CA GLU A 48 -12.36 7.98 -5.62
C GLU A 48 -13.64 8.41 -4.91
N GLY A 49 -13.81 9.72 -4.72
CA GLY A 49 -15.08 10.28 -4.25
C GLY A 49 -16.26 9.98 -5.20
N ASN A 50 -16.04 10.04 -6.51
CA ASN A 50 -17.07 9.68 -7.52
C ASN A 50 -17.40 8.18 -7.45
N VAL A 51 -16.43 7.30 -7.22
CA VAL A 51 -16.67 5.87 -6.97
C VAL A 51 -17.55 5.70 -5.73
N GLY A 52 -17.26 6.44 -4.65
CA GLY A 52 -18.09 6.44 -3.45
C GLY A 52 -19.51 6.91 -3.72
N LEU A 53 -19.70 7.98 -4.49
CA LEU A 53 -21.01 8.49 -4.91
C LEU A 53 -21.79 7.43 -5.71
N MET A 54 -21.16 6.75 -6.67
CA MET A 54 -21.79 5.69 -7.45
C MET A 54 -22.24 4.51 -6.57
N LYS A 55 -21.41 4.11 -5.61
CA LYS A 55 -21.76 3.08 -4.63
C LYS A 55 -22.96 3.49 -3.78
N ALA A 56 -22.99 4.76 -3.36
CA ALA A 56 -24.10 5.33 -2.60
C ALA A 56 -25.41 5.30 -3.41
N ILE A 57 -25.38 5.77 -4.65
CA ILE A 57 -26.56 5.82 -5.53
C ILE A 57 -27.14 4.42 -5.74
N ARG A 58 -26.32 3.40 -5.94
CA ARG A 58 -26.76 2.00 -6.10
C ARG A 58 -27.46 1.42 -4.87
N LYS A 59 -27.09 1.91 -3.67
CA LYS A 59 -27.63 1.42 -2.39
C LYS A 59 -28.66 2.35 -1.76
N PHE A 60 -28.96 3.46 -2.44
CA PHE A 60 -29.89 4.45 -1.91
C PHE A 60 -31.34 3.96 -2.01
N ASN A 61 -32.04 3.99 -0.88
CA ASN A 61 -33.47 3.73 -0.83
C ASN A 61 -34.23 5.07 -0.65
N PRO A 62 -35.03 5.50 -1.65
CA PRO A 62 -35.77 6.76 -1.59
C PRO A 62 -36.91 6.78 -0.55
N GLU A 63 -37.36 5.60 -0.06
CA GLU A 63 -38.43 5.47 0.92
C GLU A 63 -37.99 5.84 2.35
N MET A 64 -36.68 5.82 2.63
CA MET A 64 -36.14 6.10 3.97
C MET A 64 -36.25 7.57 4.40
N GLY A 65 -36.77 8.44 3.56
CA GLY A 65 -37.02 9.85 3.90
C GLY A 65 -35.75 10.72 4.08
N VAL A 66 -34.56 10.19 3.78
CA VAL A 66 -33.30 10.94 3.83
C VAL A 66 -32.90 11.45 2.46
N ARG A 67 -32.17 12.58 2.42
CA ARG A 67 -31.64 13.12 1.16
C ARG A 67 -30.43 12.31 0.71
N LEU A 68 -30.29 12.12 -0.63
CA LEU A 68 -29.17 11.39 -1.22
C LEU A 68 -27.82 11.94 -0.75
N VAL A 69 -27.64 13.25 -0.68
CA VAL A 69 -26.38 13.89 -0.22
C VAL A 69 -26.01 13.45 1.19
N SER A 70 -27.00 13.41 2.11
CA SER A 70 -26.76 13.02 3.51
C SER A 70 -26.37 11.55 3.63
N PHE A 71 -26.89 10.69 2.76
CA PHE A 71 -26.51 9.29 2.69
C PHE A 71 -25.15 9.12 1.98
N ALA A 72 -24.94 9.80 0.86
CA ALA A 72 -23.75 9.65 0.02
C ALA A 72 -22.46 10.16 0.68
N VAL A 73 -22.54 11.17 1.57
CA VAL A 73 -21.35 11.72 2.24
C VAL A 73 -20.51 10.65 2.93
N HIS A 74 -21.13 9.66 3.55
CA HIS A 74 -20.45 8.58 4.26
C HIS A 74 -19.70 7.65 3.28
N TRP A 75 -20.30 7.37 2.13
CA TRP A 75 -19.70 6.55 1.08
C TRP A 75 -18.54 7.28 0.39
N VAL A 76 -18.74 8.54 0.05
CA VAL A 76 -17.71 9.39 -0.55
C VAL A 76 -16.50 9.49 0.39
N LYS A 77 -16.72 9.81 1.66
CA LYS A 77 -15.64 9.87 2.66
C LYS A 77 -14.95 8.52 2.85
N ALA A 78 -15.69 7.42 2.85
CA ALA A 78 -15.12 6.08 3.05
C ALA A 78 -14.14 5.70 1.93
N GLU A 79 -14.50 5.96 0.66
CA GLU A 79 -13.61 5.68 -0.48
C GLU A 79 -12.37 6.59 -0.47
N ILE A 80 -12.56 7.90 -0.22
CA ILE A 80 -11.43 8.83 -0.10
C ILE A 80 -10.50 8.42 1.06
N HIS A 81 -11.05 8.05 2.21
CA HIS A 81 -10.24 7.56 3.34
C HIS A 81 -9.44 6.31 2.99
N GLU A 82 -10.05 5.34 2.32
CA GLU A 82 -9.36 4.11 1.92
C GLU A 82 -8.25 4.41 0.91
N TYR A 83 -8.51 5.29 -0.05
CA TYR A 83 -7.52 5.75 -1.01
C TYR A 83 -6.34 6.45 -0.33
N VAL A 84 -6.61 7.40 0.59
CA VAL A 84 -5.57 8.10 1.35
C VAL A 84 -4.73 7.12 2.15
N LEU A 85 -5.34 6.21 2.91
CA LEU A 85 -4.61 5.21 3.70
C LEU A 85 -3.74 4.27 2.86
N LYS A 86 -4.15 4.02 1.62
CA LYS A 86 -3.45 3.11 0.71
C LYS A 86 -2.26 3.77 0.03
N ASN A 87 -2.39 5.05 -0.34
CA ASN A 87 -1.47 5.72 -1.25
C ASN A 87 -0.67 6.86 -0.60
N TRP A 88 -0.87 7.15 0.69
CA TRP A 88 -0.18 8.26 1.37
C TRP A 88 1.34 8.06 1.44
N LYS A 89 1.81 6.81 1.57
CA LYS A 89 3.22 6.41 1.53
C LYS A 89 3.41 5.11 0.75
N ILE A 90 4.64 4.84 0.31
CA ILE A 90 5.02 3.61 -0.38
C ILE A 90 4.67 2.39 0.49
N VAL A 91 4.98 2.45 1.79
CA VAL A 91 4.61 1.40 2.76
C VAL A 91 3.32 1.78 3.48
N LYS A 92 2.35 0.86 3.56
CA LYS A 92 1.10 1.06 4.28
C LYS A 92 1.35 1.28 5.77
N ILE A 93 0.95 2.44 6.28
CA ILE A 93 1.19 2.86 7.67
C ILE A 93 0.10 2.37 8.61
N ALA A 94 -1.16 2.38 8.18
CA ALA A 94 -2.32 2.10 9.02
C ALA A 94 -3.08 0.86 8.52
N THR A 95 -2.72 -0.32 9.05
CA THR A 95 -3.33 -1.61 8.68
C THR A 95 -4.44 -2.04 9.64
N THR A 96 -4.34 -1.68 10.91
CA THR A 96 -5.31 -2.04 11.96
C THR A 96 -6.36 -0.95 12.19
N LYS A 97 -7.51 -1.31 12.79
CA LYS A 97 -8.57 -0.34 13.13
C LYS A 97 -8.09 0.79 14.06
N PRO A 98 -7.30 0.54 15.12
CA PRO A 98 -6.73 1.60 15.94
C PRO A 98 -5.82 2.54 15.14
N GLN A 99 -4.93 2.00 14.30
CA GLN A 99 -4.02 2.78 13.48
C GLN A 99 -4.76 3.68 12.47
N ARG A 100 -5.84 3.19 11.85
CA ARG A 100 -6.70 3.99 10.95
C ARG A 100 -7.37 5.15 11.68
N LYS A 101 -7.86 4.93 12.91
CA LYS A 101 -8.41 6.01 13.75
C LYS A 101 -7.34 7.04 14.08
N LEU A 102 -6.16 6.60 14.47
CA LEU A 102 -5.04 7.47 14.80
C LEU A 102 -4.56 8.29 13.62
N PHE A 103 -4.47 7.70 12.43
CA PHE A 103 -4.01 8.37 11.22
C PHE A 103 -4.76 9.69 10.94
N PHE A 104 -6.08 9.67 11.00
CA PHE A 104 -6.89 10.86 10.73
C PHE A 104 -6.99 11.82 11.92
N ASN A 105 -6.94 11.32 13.16
CA ASN A 105 -7.15 12.13 14.35
C ASN A 105 -5.86 12.70 14.93
N LEU A 106 -4.73 12.01 14.80
CA LEU A 106 -3.46 12.44 15.41
C LEU A 106 -3.01 13.79 14.85
N ARG A 107 -3.08 13.94 13.53
CA ARG A 107 -2.71 15.20 12.86
C ARG A 107 -3.61 16.37 13.24
N SER A 108 -4.92 16.14 13.37
CA SER A 108 -5.87 17.20 13.72
C SER A 108 -5.78 17.63 15.20
N LYS A 109 -5.36 16.74 16.08
CA LYS A 109 -5.25 16.99 17.53
C LYS A 109 -3.88 17.51 17.95
N LYS A 110 -2.84 17.29 17.15
CA LYS A 110 -1.48 17.76 17.42
C LYS A 110 -1.41 19.29 17.28
N LYS A 111 -1.18 19.99 18.37
CA LYS A 111 -1.12 21.45 18.43
C LYS A 111 0.28 22.01 18.18
N GLY A 112 1.32 21.22 18.40
CA GLY A 112 2.72 21.62 18.28
C GLY A 112 3.46 20.90 17.16
N LEU A 113 4.63 21.40 16.80
CA LEU A 113 5.55 20.77 15.82
C LEU A 113 6.42 19.66 16.44
N GLY A 114 6.57 19.65 17.78
CA GLY A 114 7.36 18.65 18.51
C GLY A 114 6.66 17.31 18.67
N TRP A 115 7.30 16.39 19.37
CA TRP A 115 6.70 15.13 19.79
C TRP A 115 5.57 15.35 20.80
N LEU A 116 4.59 14.44 20.83
CA LEU A 116 3.50 14.48 21.79
C LEU A 116 4.04 14.27 23.22
N THR A 117 3.56 15.07 24.15
CA THR A 117 3.83 14.88 25.59
C THR A 117 3.11 13.63 26.10
N GLU A 118 3.53 13.12 27.28
CA GLU A 118 2.90 11.95 27.89
C GLU A 118 1.40 12.18 28.15
N GLU A 119 1.08 13.37 28.64
CA GLU A 119 -0.32 13.78 28.94
C GLU A 119 -1.18 13.82 27.67
N GLU A 120 -0.62 14.32 26.55
CA GLU A 120 -1.31 14.35 25.25
C GLU A 120 -1.53 12.93 24.69
N VAL A 121 -0.54 12.04 24.84
CA VAL A 121 -0.63 10.64 24.44
C VAL A 121 -1.72 9.92 25.21
N GLU A 122 -1.76 10.06 26.55
CA GLU A 122 -2.78 9.45 27.41
C GLU A 122 -4.18 9.99 27.11
N SER A 123 -4.32 11.32 26.98
CA SER A 123 -5.58 11.96 26.61
C SER A 123 -6.11 11.44 25.27
N MET A 124 -5.24 11.37 24.27
CA MET A 124 -5.59 10.89 22.95
C MET A 124 -5.95 9.39 22.94
N ALA A 125 -5.19 8.59 23.68
CA ALA A 125 -5.45 7.17 23.86
C ALA A 125 -6.83 6.93 24.47
N LYS A 126 -7.18 7.69 25.49
CA LYS A 126 -8.49 7.63 26.17
C LYS A 126 -9.63 8.06 25.23
N ASP A 127 -9.47 9.19 24.53
CA ASP A 127 -10.47 9.73 23.61
C ASP A 127 -10.79 8.79 22.44
N LEU A 128 -9.77 8.13 21.91
CA LEU A 128 -9.91 7.24 20.75
C LEU A 128 -10.11 5.77 21.13
N GLY A 129 -9.98 5.43 22.42
CA GLY A 129 -10.09 4.05 22.90
C GLY A 129 -8.99 3.15 22.34
N VAL A 130 -7.75 3.64 22.30
CA VAL A 130 -6.55 2.93 21.81
C VAL A 130 -5.49 2.89 22.90
N LYS A 131 -4.48 2.03 22.75
CA LYS A 131 -3.38 1.96 23.73
C LYS A 131 -2.40 3.13 23.54
N PRO A 132 -1.82 3.69 24.63
CA PRO A 132 -0.80 4.75 24.53
C PRO A 132 0.41 4.34 23.65
N SER A 133 0.81 3.07 23.71
CA SER A 133 1.87 2.52 22.85
C SER A 133 1.56 2.63 21.36
N GLU A 134 0.29 2.42 20.95
CA GLU A 134 -0.16 2.56 19.57
C GLU A 134 -0.11 4.02 19.10
N VAL A 135 -0.40 4.97 19.99
CA VAL A 135 -0.30 6.42 19.70
C VAL A 135 1.15 6.79 19.41
N ARG A 136 2.09 6.38 20.27
CA ARG A 136 3.53 6.64 20.09
C ARG A 136 4.09 5.98 18.83
N GLU A 137 3.71 4.73 18.57
CA GLU A 137 4.12 4.04 17.36
C GLU A 137 3.59 4.74 16.10
N MET A 138 2.33 5.16 16.12
CA MET A 138 1.74 5.87 14.99
C MET A 138 2.37 7.25 14.79
N GLU A 139 2.73 7.96 15.85
CA GLU A 139 3.47 9.22 15.76
C GLU A 139 4.82 9.03 15.07
N LYS A 140 5.59 8.00 15.44
CA LYS A 140 6.87 7.65 14.79
C LYS A 140 6.67 7.37 13.30
N ARG A 141 5.64 6.61 12.93
CA ARG A 141 5.33 6.29 11.52
C ARG A 141 4.93 7.52 10.70
N LEU A 142 4.26 8.49 11.33
CA LEU A 142 3.81 9.71 10.67
C LEU A 142 4.91 10.78 10.56
N SER A 143 5.96 10.73 11.40
CA SER A 143 7.03 11.72 11.40
C SER A 143 8.04 11.55 10.26
N GLY A 144 8.24 10.31 9.77
CA GLY A 144 9.16 10.06 8.66
C GLY A 144 8.56 10.45 7.30
N THR A 145 9.37 10.97 6.39
CA THR A 145 9.05 11.15 4.97
C THR A 145 9.74 10.07 4.15
N ASP A 146 9.13 9.67 3.03
CA ASP A 146 9.78 8.77 2.10
C ASP A 146 10.94 9.53 1.42
N MET A 147 12.13 8.93 1.39
CA MET A 147 13.31 9.51 0.74
C MET A 147 13.37 9.06 -0.71
N PRO A 148 13.71 9.94 -1.66
CA PRO A 148 14.00 9.53 -3.03
C PRO A 148 15.22 8.61 -3.05
N PHE A 149 15.19 7.55 -3.85
CA PHE A 149 16.29 6.62 -4.01
C PHE A 149 17.45 7.25 -4.80
N ASP A 150 17.11 7.94 -5.89
CA ASP A 150 18.05 8.65 -6.72
C ASP A 150 18.16 10.15 -6.33
N PRO A 151 19.31 10.80 -6.56
CA PRO A 151 19.43 12.23 -6.33
C PRO A 151 18.48 13.00 -7.24
N LEU A 152 17.85 14.05 -6.69
CA LEU A 152 17.01 14.95 -7.48
C LEU A 152 17.89 15.73 -8.48
N ALA A 153 17.53 15.69 -9.77
CA ALA A 153 18.30 16.26 -10.87
C ALA A 153 18.44 17.80 -10.83
N ASP A 154 17.63 18.49 -10.02
CA ASP A 154 17.53 19.96 -9.97
C ASP A 154 18.30 20.61 -8.80
N SER A 155 19.14 19.89 -8.09
CA SER A 155 19.96 20.52 -7.06
C SER A 155 21.23 21.11 -7.70
N ASP A 156 21.12 22.35 -8.19
CA ASP A 156 22.28 23.20 -8.61
C ASP A 156 23.16 23.59 -7.42
N ASP A 157 22.84 23.20 -6.21
CA ASP A 157 23.65 23.42 -5.03
C ASP A 157 24.69 22.29 -4.92
N ASP A 158 25.97 22.67 -4.81
CA ASP A 158 27.15 21.83 -4.56
C ASP A 158 27.09 20.99 -3.26
N GLU A 159 26.04 21.09 -2.47
CA GLU A 159 25.69 20.15 -1.41
C GLU A 159 25.04 18.92 -2.04
N ALA A 160 25.92 18.00 -2.48
CA ALA A 160 25.51 16.69 -2.98
C ALA A 160 24.42 16.08 -2.09
N SER A 161 23.18 16.08 -2.59
CA SER A 161 22.05 15.43 -1.93
C SER A 161 22.42 13.95 -1.77
N TYR A 162 22.81 13.56 -0.55
CA TYR A 162 23.26 12.22 -0.22
C TYR A 162 22.07 11.27 -0.37
N SER A 163 22.00 10.60 -1.52
CA SER A 163 20.89 9.71 -1.85
C SER A 163 21.24 8.24 -1.58
N PRO A 164 20.28 7.39 -1.24
CA PRO A 164 20.51 5.97 -0.99
C PRO A 164 21.26 5.25 -2.11
N SER A 165 21.02 5.60 -3.39
CA SER A 165 21.72 5.02 -4.53
C SER A 165 23.23 5.23 -4.52
N GLN A 166 23.74 6.21 -3.78
CA GLN A 166 25.17 6.51 -3.73
C GLN A 166 25.93 5.73 -2.64
N TYR A 167 25.25 5.25 -1.61
CA TYR A 167 25.90 4.57 -0.47
C TYR A 167 25.41 3.13 -0.25
N LEU A 168 24.36 2.71 -0.95
CA LEU A 168 23.95 1.30 -0.91
C LEU A 168 24.82 0.51 -1.88
N GLU A 169 25.58 -0.43 -1.34
CA GLU A 169 26.38 -1.38 -2.09
C GLU A 169 25.66 -2.72 -2.14
N ASP A 170 25.77 -3.41 -3.27
CA ASP A 170 25.37 -4.80 -3.40
C ASP A 170 26.53 -5.67 -2.91
N GLU A 171 26.37 -6.30 -1.74
CA GLU A 171 27.39 -7.14 -1.14
C GLU A 171 27.79 -8.32 -2.04
N ASP A 172 26.87 -8.78 -2.92
CA ASP A 172 27.11 -9.87 -3.86
C ASP A 172 27.71 -9.41 -5.22
N ALA A 173 27.88 -8.10 -5.43
CA ALA A 173 28.37 -7.56 -6.70
C ALA A 173 29.90 -7.47 -6.84
N ASN A 174 30.68 -7.95 -5.85
CA ASN A 174 32.15 -7.94 -5.93
C ASN A 174 32.62 -8.93 -7.01
N PRO A 175 33.24 -8.43 -8.13
CA PRO A 175 33.64 -9.29 -9.24
C PRO A 175 34.64 -10.38 -8.82
N ALA A 176 35.48 -10.13 -7.80
CA ALA A 176 36.42 -11.11 -7.31
C ALA A 176 35.72 -12.28 -6.59
N ASP A 177 34.69 -11.99 -5.81
CA ASP A 177 33.93 -13.00 -5.08
C ASP A 177 33.05 -13.81 -6.04
N ILE A 178 32.44 -13.16 -7.03
CA ILE A 178 31.68 -13.83 -8.10
C ILE A 178 32.59 -14.79 -8.85
N PHE A 179 33.75 -14.33 -9.30
CA PHE A 179 34.72 -15.17 -10.02
C PHE A 179 35.23 -16.33 -9.17
N ALA A 180 35.55 -16.07 -7.90
CA ALA A 180 35.99 -17.11 -6.96
C ALA A 180 34.90 -18.18 -6.76
N LYS A 181 33.65 -17.77 -6.62
CA LYS A 181 32.49 -18.68 -6.49
C LYS A 181 32.28 -19.50 -7.75
N ASP A 182 32.27 -18.87 -8.93
CA ASP A 182 32.11 -19.56 -10.21
C ASP A 182 33.23 -20.57 -10.45
N SER A 183 34.49 -20.17 -10.20
CA SER A 183 35.65 -21.06 -10.33
C SER A 183 35.60 -22.24 -9.35
N LEU A 184 35.12 -22.01 -8.12
CA LEU A 184 34.92 -23.09 -7.14
C LEU A 184 33.81 -24.02 -7.59
N ASP A 185 32.71 -23.51 -8.09
CA ASP A 185 31.59 -24.31 -8.58
C ASP A 185 31.95 -25.13 -9.81
N GLU A 186 32.73 -24.60 -10.75
CA GLU A 186 33.31 -25.35 -11.86
C GLU A 186 34.21 -26.47 -11.40
N THR A 187 35.11 -26.19 -10.43
CA THR A 187 36.03 -27.17 -9.86
C THR A 187 35.26 -28.30 -9.14
N ASN A 188 34.30 -27.92 -8.30
CA ASN A 188 33.46 -28.88 -7.57
C ASN A 188 32.65 -29.75 -8.54
N THR A 189 32.11 -29.15 -9.61
CA THR A 189 31.36 -29.86 -10.64
C THR A 189 32.22 -30.83 -11.37
N SER A 190 33.43 -30.44 -11.77
CA SER A 190 34.41 -31.35 -12.41
C SER A 190 34.79 -32.51 -11.52
N GLN A 191 35.09 -32.25 -10.24
CA GLN A 191 35.44 -33.29 -9.25
C GLN A 191 34.27 -34.24 -8.99
N LEU A 192 33.03 -33.69 -8.97
CA LEU A 192 31.82 -34.49 -8.83
C LEU A 192 31.67 -35.49 -10.01
N TYR A 193 31.81 -35.01 -11.24
CA TYR A 193 31.74 -35.87 -12.41
C TYR A 193 32.89 -36.91 -12.45
N GLU A 194 34.10 -36.55 -12.08
CA GLU A 194 35.21 -37.49 -11.94
C GLU A 194 34.91 -38.58 -10.89
N ALA A 195 34.35 -38.20 -9.74
CA ALA A 195 33.97 -39.13 -8.68
C ALA A 195 32.83 -40.07 -9.12
N ILE A 196 31.84 -39.56 -9.84
CA ILE A 196 30.73 -40.34 -10.40
C ILE A 196 31.27 -41.38 -11.41
N ASN A 197 32.24 -40.99 -12.23
CA ASN A 197 32.84 -41.88 -13.23
C ASN A 197 33.65 -43.02 -12.60
N GLN A 198 34.10 -42.91 -11.34
CA GLN A 198 34.80 -43.96 -10.61
C GLN A 198 33.86 -44.98 -9.95
N LEU A 199 32.54 -44.69 -9.94
CA LEU A 199 31.55 -45.60 -9.39
C LEU A 199 31.22 -46.72 -10.38
N ASP A 200 30.75 -47.87 -9.83
CA ASP A 200 30.17 -48.95 -10.62
C ASP A 200 28.91 -48.49 -11.38
N ASP A 201 28.58 -49.13 -12.48
CA ASP A 201 27.50 -48.72 -13.39
C ASP A 201 26.16 -48.58 -12.66
N ARG A 202 25.83 -49.50 -11.76
CA ARG A 202 24.59 -49.48 -10.99
C ARG A 202 24.48 -48.29 -10.06
N SER A 203 25.57 -47.97 -9.34
CA SER A 203 25.59 -46.81 -8.43
C SER A 203 25.54 -45.51 -9.19
N ARG A 204 26.13 -45.45 -10.39
CA ARG A 204 26.08 -44.28 -11.27
C ARG A 204 24.69 -44.02 -11.76
N ASP A 205 23.98 -45.04 -12.27
CA ASP A 205 22.60 -44.93 -12.74
C ASP A 205 21.67 -44.44 -11.64
N ILE A 206 21.77 -45.01 -10.44
CA ILE A 206 20.98 -44.60 -9.26
C ILE A 206 21.22 -43.12 -8.93
N LEU A 207 22.47 -42.65 -8.96
CA LEU A 207 22.77 -41.24 -8.70
C LEU A 207 22.26 -40.31 -9.79
N GLN A 208 22.39 -40.70 -11.06
CA GLN A 208 21.90 -39.94 -12.16
C GLN A 208 20.36 -39.79 -12.12
N ASP A 209 19.65 -40.88 -11.97
CA ASP A 209 18.19 -40.90 -12.03
C ASP A 209 17.52 -40.27 -10.80
N ARG A 210 18.19 -40.36 -9.64
CA ARG A 210 17.60 -39.87 -8.39
C ARG A 210 18.02 -38.45 -8.00
N TRP A 211 19.24 -38.04 -8.33
CA TRP A 211 19.81 -36.78 -7.83
C TRP A 211 20.15 -35.76 -8.89
N LEU A 212 20.52 -36.24 -10.09
CA LEU A 212 20.97 -35.36 -11.18
C LEU A 212 19.93 -35.18 -12.29
N ALA A 213 18.90 -36.03 -12.35
CA ALA A 213 17.81 -35.88 -13.30
C ALA A 213 16.81 -34.80 -12.86
N ASP A 214 16.23 -34.09 -13.80
CA ASP A 214 15.19 -33.09 -13.57
C ASP A 214 13.92 -33.74 -12.98
N GLU A 215 13.55 -34.92 -13.46
CA GLU A 215 12.48 -35.75 -12.89
C GLU A 215 13.11 -36.87 -12.06
N LYS A 216 13.00 -36.76 -10.74
CA LYS A 216 13.60 -37.69 -9.80
C LYS A 216 12.79 -38.97 -9.68
N LEU A 217 13.40 -40.10 -10.04
CA LEU A 217 12.78 -41.43 -9.87
C LEU A 217 12.70 -41.87 -8.39
N THR A 218 11.68 -42.62 -8.08
CA THR A 218 11.49 -43.18 -6.72
C THR A 218 12.23 -44.50 -6.54
N LEU A 219 12.43 -44.97 -5.29
CA LEU A 219 13.13 -46.22 -4.98
C LEU A 219 12.45 -47.48 -5.53
N HIS A 220 11.25 -47.37 -6.06
CA HIS A 220 10.45 -48.50 -6.59
C HIS A 220 10.37 -48.49 -8.13
N GLU A 221 10.90 -47.48 -8.77
CA GLU A 221 11.09 -47.36 -10.23
C GLU A 221 12.52 -47.68 -10.60
#